data_9f0c2be01145eb4bbea9911d990d8abb
#
_entry.id   9f0c2be01145eb4bbea9911d990d8abb
#
_cell.length_a   1.000
_cell.length_b   1.000
_cell.length_c   1.000
_cell.angle_alpha   90.00
_cell.angle_beta   90.00
_cell.angle_gamma   90.00
#
_symmetry.space_group_name_H-M   'P 1'
#
loop_
_entity.id
_entity.type
_entity.pdbx_description
1 polymer ?
#
loop_
_entity_poly.entity_id
_entity_poly.type
_entity_poly.pdbx_seq_one_letter_code
_entity_poly.pdbx_strand_id
1 'polypeptide(L)'
;MNRRPAVWAAAAALVFAAAAAGAALSPRQVLERADRARGKLPGMVWTVKMTSVERGRTRKQTLEVKARNEDVLATFTAPPRVKGQKLLMVGRNMWFIKPGVSKPVPISPRQKLMGQAANGDIASTNYSGDYDGVIVGEEAVNGEDCYVLDLRARNKKVTYDRIKYWVSKSRLVGVRAEFYTVSGKLFKTAEFEYRNRVRYRGEEIPFVSRMVIRDAIRPQEVTTLEYSKITVKRLPDATFNLNLLVR
;
A
#
# COMPACT_ATOMS: atom_id res chain seq x y z
N MET A 1 -36.43 34.92 -73.81
CA MET A 1 -35.41 33.92 -73.52
C MET A 1 -34.69 34.35 -72.23
N ASN A 2 -35.21 33.90 -71.05
CA ASN A 2 -34.66 34.24 -69.73
C ASN A 2 -34.02 33.00 -69.14
N ARG A 3 -32.72 32.98 -69.03
CA ARG A 3 -31.93 31.93 -68.32
C ARG A 3 -31.78 32.41 -66.85
N ARG A 4 -32.31 31.65 -65.88
CA ARG A 4 -32.04 31.81 -64.47
C ARG A 4 -30.76 31.08 -64.07
N PRO A 5 -29.86 31.61 -63.25
CA PRO A 5 -28.72 30.90 -62.74
C PRO A 5 -29.14 30.04 -61.52
N ALA A 6 -28.68 28.77 -61.48
CA ALA A 6 -28.85 27.87 -60.34
C ALA A 6 -27.86 28.22 -59.26
N VAL A 7 -28.36 28.48 -58.06
CA VAL A 7 -27.54 28.70 -56.84
C VAL A 7 -27.31 27.35 -56.21
N TRP A 8 -26.05 26.91 -56.12
CA TRP A 8 -25.63 25.71 -55.37
C TRP A 8 -25.38 26.13 -53.94
N ALA A 9 -26.23 25.68 -53.00
CA ALA A 9 -25.99 25.79 -51.58
C ALA A 9 -25.10 24.63 -51.12
N ALA A 10 -23.84 24.93 -50.76
CA ALA A 10 -22.95 23.98 -50.12
C ALA A 10 -23.29 23.88 -48.64
N ALA A 11 -23.86 22.75 -48.21
CA ALA A 11 -24.07 22.46 -46.81
C ALA A 11 -22.77 21.94 -46.19
N ALA A 12 -22.11 22.76 -45.37
CA ALA A 12 -20.96 22.35 -44.57
C ALA A 12 -21.45 21.55 -43.35
N ALA A 13 -21.22 20.23 -43.37
CA ALA A 13 -21.47 19.37 -42.21
C ALA A 13 -20.34 19.54 -41.21
N LEU A 14 -20.61 20.24 -40.09
CA LEU A 14 -19.75 20.28 -38.93
C LEU A 14 -19.82 18.95 -38.18
N VAL A 15 -18.78 18.11 -38.34
CA VAL A 15 -18.60 16.89 -37.54
C VAL A 15 -18.06 17.32 -36.16
N PHE A 16 -18.94 17.38 -35.18
CA PHE A 16 -18.51 17.46 -33.76
C PHE A 16 -17.92 16.12 -33.35
N ALA A 17 -16.60 16.02 -33.31
CA ALA A 17 -15.90 14.93 -32.64
C ALA A 17 -16.09 15.15 -31.12
N ALA A 18 -17.07 14.46 -30.54
CA ALA A 18 -17.20 14.35 -29.09
C ALA A 18 -15.99 13.54 -28.60
N ALA A 19 -14.97 14.25 -28.09
CA ALA A 19 -13.91 13.62 -27.32
C ALA A 19 -14.59 12.95 -26.12
N ALA A 20 -14.61 11.61 -26.08
CA ALA A 20 -15.00 10.85 -24.90
C ALA A 20 -13.99 11.17 -23.80
N ALA A 21 -14.28 12.17 -22.98
CA ALA A 21 -13.54 12.43 -21.74
C ALA A 21 -13.73 11.18 -20.88
N GLY A 22 -12.72 10.33 -20.84
CA GLY A 22 -12.69 9.18 -19.95
C GLY A 22 -13.01 9.70 -18.53
N ALA A 23 -14.04 9.12 -17.89
CA ALA A 23 -14.44 9.54 -16.56
C ALA A 23 -13.23 9.51 -15.62
N ALA A 24 -12.93 10.63 -14.98
CA ALA A 24 -11.82 10.73 -14.03
C ALA A 24 -12.02 9.70 -12.91
N LEU A 25 -10.94 8.98 -12.55
CA LEU A 25 -11.00 7.98 -11.49
C LEU A 25 -11.37 8.64 -10.15
N SER A 26 -12.30 8.04 -9.42
CA SER A 26 -12.61 8.47 -8.05
C SER A 26 -11.42 8.19 -7.12
N PRO A 27 -11.27 8.95 -6.00
CA PRO A 27 -10.22 8.71 -5.01
C PRO A 27 -10.18 7.24 -4.55
N ARG A 28 -11.34 6.64 -4.36
CA ARG A 28 -11.46 5.23 -3.96
C ARG A 28 -10.91 4.28 -5.02
N GLN A 29 -11.23 4.48 -6.30
CA GLN A 29 -10.72 3.65 -7.39
C GLN A 29 -9.19 3.76 -7.52
N VAL A 30 -8.62 4.98 -7.36
CA VAL A 30 -7.17 5.19 -7.33
C VAL A 30 -6.53 4.39 -6.19
N LEU A 31 -7.11 4.46 -4.97
CA LEU A 31 -6.61 3.73 -3.81
C LEU A 31 -6.75 2.21 -3.96
N GLU A 32 -7.85 1.70 -4.51
CA GLU A 32 -8.06 0.27 -4.74
C GLU A 32 -6.97 -0.32 -5.68
N ARG A 33 -6.59 0.43 -6.72
CA ARG A 33 -5.49 0.03 -7.61
C ARG A 33 -4.14 0.05 -6.89
N ALA A 34 -3.86 1.12 -6.14
CA ALA A 34 -2.62 1.25 -5.38
C ALA A 34 -2.48 0.17 -4.28
N ASP A 35 -3.56 -0.20 -3.61
CA ASP A 35 -3.60 -1.25 -2.59
C ASP A 35 -3.24 -2.64 -3.17
N ARG A 36 -3.71 -2.95 -4.40
CA ARG A 36 -3.35 -4.22 -5.09
C ARG A 36 -1.84 -4.37 -5.25
N ALA A 37 -1.15 -3.28 -5.58
CA ALA A 37 0.31 -3.24 -5.74
C ALA A 37 1.07 -3.41 -4.41
N ARG A 38 0.36 -3.40 -3.28
CA ARG A 38 0.90 -3.54 -1.93
C ARG A 38 0.25 -4.69 -1.14
N GLY A 39 -0.23 -5.71 -1.83
CA GLY A 39 -0.62 -7.00 -1.24
C GLY A 39 -2.12 -7.22 -1.02
N LYS A 40 -3.00 -6.30 -1.40
CA LYS A 40 -4.45 -6.50 -1.30
C LYS A 40 -4.96 -7.37 -2.45
N LEU A 41 -4.66 -8.67 -2.38
CA LEU A 41 -5.15 -9.71 -3.28
C LEU A 41 -5.72 -10.90 -2.47
N PRO A 42 -6.56 -11.77 -3.08
CA PRO A 42 -7.24 -12.86 -2.39
C PRO A 42 -6.35 -13.93 -1.79
N GLY A 43 -5.05 -13.91 -2.05
CA GLY A 43 -4.07 -14.81 -1.44
C GLY A 43 -2.68 -14.57 -2.00
N MET A 44 -1.75 -14.21 -1.14
CA MET A 44 -0.36 -13.91 -1.49
C MET A 44 0.61 -14.37 -0.41
N VAL A 45 1.83 -14.69 -0.84
CA VAL A 45 2.97 -14.93 0.06
C VAL A 45 4.17 -14.15 -0.48
N TRP A 46 4.91 -13.50 0.41
CA TRP A 46 6.16 -12.82 0.06
C TRP A 46 7.13 -12.80 1.23
N THR A 47 8.39 -12.51 0.96
CA THR A 47 9.41 -12.28 1.99
C THR A 47 9.68 -10.79 2.11
N VAL A 48 9.76 -10.28 3.34
CA VAL A 48 10.20 -8.94 3.67
C VAL A 48 11.51 -9.01 4.45
N LYS A 49 12.56 -8.38 3.91
CA LYS A 49 13.80 -8.15 4.64
C LYS A 49 13.80 -6.70 5.12
N MET A 50 13.81 -6.52 6.44
CA MET A 50 13.84 -5.20 7.07
C MET A 50 15.24 -4.87 7.51
N THR A 51 15.71 -3.65 7.19
CA THR A 51 16.97 -3.08 7.70
C THR A 51 16.66 -1.72 8.31
N SER A 52 16.95 -1.54 9.59
CA SER A 52 16.77 -0.28 10.30
C SER A 52 18.12 0.29 10.72
N VAL A 53 18.30 1.59 10.50
CA VAL A 53 19.42 2.38 11.01
C VAL A 53 18.85 3.41 11.99
N GLU A 54 19.18 3.30 13.26
CA GLU A 54 18.76 4.22 14.32
C GLU A 54 19.95 4.48 15.26
N ARG A 55 20.24 5.74 15.52
CA ARG A 55 21.35 6.16 16.42
C ARG A 55 22.68 5.43 16.12
N GLY A 56 23.03 5.33 14.85
CA GLY A 56 24.23 4.63 14.37
C GLY A 56 24.19 3.09 14.47
N ARG A 57 23.10 2.50 14.96
CA ARG A 57 22.98 1.04 15.08
C ARG A 57 22.14 0.47 13.95
N THR A 58 22.65 -0.55 13.29
CA THR A 58 21.92 -1.29 12.25
C THR A 58 21.31 -2.57 12.83
N ARG A 59 20.02 -2.77 12.57
CA ARG A 59 19.30 -4.02 12.89
C ARG A 59 18.66 -4.59 11.63
N LYS A 60 18.66 -5.92 11.52
CA LYS A 60 18.08 -6.64 10.39
C LYS A 60 17.12 -7.72 10.90
N GLN A 61 15.99 -7.87 10.22
CA GLN A 61 15.02 -8.94 10.43
C GLN A 61 14.45 -9.38 9.09
N THR A 62 14.04 -10.64 8.99
CA THR A 62 13.38 -11.19 7.81
C THR A 62 12.09 -11.86 8.24
N LEU A 63 11.03 -11.62 7.48
CA LEU A 63 9.71 -12.19 7.72
C LEU A 63 9.19 -12.83 6.43
N GLU A 64 8.48 -13.96 6.58
CA GLU A 64 7.54 -14.44 5.56
C GLU A 64 6.16 -13.86 5.88
N VAL A 65 5.52 -13.27 4.90
CA VAL A 65 4.19 -12.67 5.04
C VAL A 65 3.21 -13.44 4.16
N LYS A 66 2.11 -13.87 4.76
CA LYS A 66 0.94 -14.48 4.10
C LYS A 66 -0.21 -13.52 4.27
N ALA A 67 -0.83 -13.09 3.17
CA ALA A 67 -1.96 -12.19 3.20
C ALA A 67 -3.11 -12.71 2.35
N ARG A 68 -4.33 -12.48 2.82
CA ARG A 68 -5.57 -12.76 2.12
C ARG A 68 -6.56 -11.63 2.42
N ASN A 69 -6.75 -10.77 1.43
CA ASN A 69 -7.48 -9.51 1.61
C ASN A 69 -6.90 -8.65 2.75
N GLU A 70 -7.56 -8.65 3.91
CA GLU A 70 -7.16 -7.89 5.11
C GLU A 70 -6.52 -8.77 6.19
N ASP A 71 -6.61 -10.09 6.06
CA ASP A 71 -5.99 -11.02 7.00
C ASP A 71 -4.52 -11.19 6.67
N VAL A 72 -3.66 -11.10 7.67
CA VAL A 72 -2.20 -11.18 7.52
C VAL A 72 -1.58 -12.02 8.61
N LEU A 73 -0.71 -12.95 8.21
CA LEU A 73 0.19 -13.67 9.09
C LEU A 73 1.62 -13.39 8.66
N ALA A 74 2.39 -12.68 9.48
CA ALA A 74 3.81 -12.47 9.29
C ALA A 74 4.62 -13.32 10.28
N THR A 75 5.51 -14.18 9.78
CA THR A 75 6.35 -15.05 10.60
C THR A 75 7.80 -14.61 10.47
N PHE A 76 8.47 -14.31 11.58
CA PHE A 76 9.89 -14.00 11.61
C PHE A 76 10.72 -15.23 11.27
N THR A 77 11.61 -15.12 10.30
CA THR A 77 12.50 -16.19 9.83
C THR A 77 13.96 -15.95 10.21
N ALA A 78 14.36 -14.72 10.46
CA ALA A 78 15.70 -14.32 10.90
C ALA A 78 15.66 -13.01 11.70
N PRO A 79 16.61 -12.75 12.59
CA PRO A 79 17.68 -13.65 13.08
C PRO A 79 17.16 -14.74 14.03
N PRO A 80 17.99 -15.71 14.46
CA PRO A 80 17.57 -16.83 15.32
C PRO A 80 16.78 -16.44 16.57
N ARG A 81 17.14 -15.33 17.23
CA ARG A 81 16.49 -14.85 18.47
C ARG A 81 15.00 -14.48 18.32
N VAL A 82 14.53 -14.21 17.09
CA VAL A 82 13.13 -13.86 16.80
C VAL A 82 12.44 -14.89 15.91
N LYS A 83 13.18 -15.90 15.42
CA LYS A 83 12.66 -16.92 14.52
C LYS A 83 11.45 -17.63 15.12
N GLY A 84 10.40 -17.78 14.31
CA GLY A 84 9.14 -18.43 14.71
C GLY A 84 8.15 -17.49 15.42
N GLN A 85 8.55 -16.30 15.87
CA GLN A 85 7.60 -15.29 16.32
C GLN A 85 6.67 -14.90 15.18
N LYS A 86 5.41 -14.58 15.50
CA LYS A 86 4.41 -14.24 14.49
C LYS A 86 3.64 -13.00 14.87
N LEU A 87 3.22 -12.28 13.84
CA LEU A 87 2.22 -11.21 13.91
C LEU A 87 1.02 -11.67 13.12
N LEU A 88 -0.12 -11.79 13.77
CA LEU A 88 -1.40 -12.14 13.15
C LEU A 88 -2.30 -10.92 13.15
N MET A 89 -2.89 -10.57 12.01
CA MET A 89 -3.97 -9.59 11.88
C MET A 89 -5.19 -10.27 11.25
N VAL A 90 -6.33 -10.20 11.91
CA VAL A 90 -7.62 -10.71 11.42
C VAL A 90 -8.69 -9.71 11.79
N GLY A 91 -9.48 -9.28 10.81
CA GLY A 91 -10.55 -8.31 11.05
C GLY A 91 -10.06 -7.06 11.76
N ARG A 92 -8.85 -6.56 11.42
CA ARG A 92 -8.16 -5.41 12.03
C ARG A 92 -7.75 -5.56 13.49
N ASN A 93 -7.98 -6.69 14.12
CA ASN A 93 -7.37 -7.03 15.41
C ASN A 93 -6.00 -7.66 15.16
N MET A 94 -5.03 -7.33 16.00
CA MET A 94 -3.66 -7.78 15.81
C MET A 94 -3.12 -8.44 17.07
N TRP A 95 -2.36 -9.52 16.90
CA TRP A 95 -1.74 -10.29 17.97
C TRP A 95 -0.27 -10.57 17.66
N PHE A 96 0.53 -10.51 18.71
CA PHE A 96 1.88 -11.05 18.72
C PHE A 96 1.85 -12.44 19.34
N ILE A 97 2.45 -13.42 18.67
CA ILE A 97 2.52 -14.82 19.07
C ILE A 97 3.99 -15.20 19.19
N LYS A 98 4.41 -15.63 20.37
CA LYS A 98 5.77 -16.08 20.63
C LYS A 98 5.78 -17.61 20.79
N PRO A 99 6.72 -18.35 20.14
CA PRO A 99 6.89 -19.79 20.34
C PRO A 99 7.05 -20.14 21.82
N GLY A 100 6.38 -21.21 22.27
CA GLY A 100 6.40 -21.66 23.65
C GLY A 100 5.56 -20.83 24.62
N VAL A 101 4.81 -19.83 24.16
CA VAL A 101 3.88 -19.03 24.96
C VAL A 101 2.45 -19.30 24.45
N SER A 102 1.62 -19.87 25.33
CA SER A 102 0.24 -20.27 24.97
C SER A 102 -0.75 -19.10 24.84
N LYS A 103 -0.43 -17.92 25.41
CA LYS A 103 -1.30 -16.74 25.34
C LYS A 103 -0.79 -15.73 24.33
N PRO A 104 -1.51 -15.45 23.22
CA PRO A 104 -1.16 -14.40 22.27
C PRO A 104 -1.36 -13.02 22.94
N VAL A 105 -0.47 -12.08 22.64
CA VAL A 105 -0.52 -10.73 23.18
C VAL A 105 -1.24 -9.83 22.18
N PRO A 106 -2.37 -9.20 22.52
CA PRO A 106 -2.98 -8.18 21.69
C PRO A 106 -2.02 -7.00 21.48
N ILE A 107 -1.87 -6.57 20.23
CA ILE A 107 -1.03 -5.44 19.84
C ILE A 107 -1.78 -4.51 18.90
N SER A 108 -1.22 -3.32 18.64
CA SER A 108 -1.79 -2.36 17.69
C SER A 108 -0.96 -2.28 16.41
N PRO A 109 -1.61 -2.08 15.24
CA PRO A 109 -0.91 -1.73 14.00
C PRO A 109 -0.02 -0.48 14.13
N ARG A 110 -0.36 0.45 15.03
CA ARG A 110 0.39 1.70 15.29
C ARG A 110 1.68 1.49 16.07
N GLN A 111 1.78 0.41 16.84
CA GLN A 111 2.98 0.13 17.63
C GLN A 111 4.20 -0.10 16.74
N LYS A 112 5.34 0.39 17.22
CA LYS A 112 6.63 0.22 16.57
C LYS A 112 7.00 -1.25 16.46
N LEU A 113 7.31 -1.69 15.26
CA LEU A 113 7.83 -3.03 14.98
C LEU A 113 9.38 -3.01 15.05
N MET A 114 10.00 -2.22 14.18
CA MET A 114 11.46 -2.06 14.13
C MET A 114 11.81 -0.72 13.45
N GLY A 115 12.69 0.05 14.07
CA GLY A 115 13.11 1.32 13.49
C GLY A 115 11.93 2.27 13.30
N GLN A 116 11.75 2.76 12.10
CA GLN A 116 10.63 3.62 11.74
C GLN A 116 9.38 2.84 11.30
N ALA A 117 9.49 1.52 11.08
CA ALA A 117 8.35 0.69 10.70
C ALA A 117 7.43 0.39 11.89
N ALA A 118 6.13 0.54 11.68
CA ALA A 118 5.07 0.09 12.56
C ALA A 118 4.62 -1.35 12.21
N ASN A 119 3.86 -2.01 13.10
CA ASN A 119 3.34 -3.35 12.85
C ASN A 119 2.48 -3.42 11.57
N GLY A 120 1.71 -2.38 11.29
CA GLY A 120 0.86 -2.33 10.10
C GLY A 120 1.60 -2.11 8.78
N ASP A 121 2.86 -1.65 8.80
CA ASP A 121 3.61 -1.39 7.57
C ASP A 121 4.05 -2.66 6.82
N ILE A 122 4.10 -3.80 7.51
CA ILE A 122 4.41 -5.12 6.91
C ILE A 122 3.16 -5.84 6.40
N ALA A 123 1.98 -5.39 6.79
CA ALA A 123 0.71 -5.98 6.36
C ALA A 123 0.36 -5.56 4.92
N SER A 124 -0.64 -6.23 4.35
CA SER A 124 -1.25 -5.76 3.11
C SER A 124 -1.90 -4.39 3.33
N THR A 125 -1.70 -3.49 2.37
CA THR A 125 -2.28 -2.15 2.45
C THR A 125 -3.77 -2.21 2.07
N ASN A 126 -4.61 -1.51 2.83
CA ASN A 126 -6.04 -1.37 2.58
C ASN A 126 -6.49 0.09 2.74
N TYR A 127 -5.79 1.02 2.08
CA TYR A 127 -6.12 2.45 2.21
C TYR A 127 -7.51 2.77 1.67
N SER A 128 -7.96 2.10 0.62
CA SER A 128 -9.32 2.25 0.07
C SER A 128 -10.45 1.87 1.04
N GLY A 129 -10.18 0.94 1.97
CA GLY A 129 -11.14 0.51 3.00
C GLY A 129 -10.98 1.24 4.32
N ASP A 130 -9.75 1.65 4.66
CA ASP A 130 -9.37 2.17 5.97
C ASP A 130 -9.48 3.67 6.12
N TYR A 131 -9.49 4.40 4.99
CA TYR A 131 -9.43 5.85 4.98
C TYR A 131 -10.52 6.46 4.11
N ASP A 132 -10.99 7.63 4.52
CA ASP A 132 -11.68 8.57 3.65
C ASP A 132 -10.62 9.36 2.90
N GLY A 133 -10.60 9.23 1.58
CA GLY A 133 -9.61 9.84 0.70
C GLY A 133 -10.22 10.90 -0.20
N VAL A 134 -9.54 12.04 -0.33
CA VAL A 134 -9.87 13.12 -1.26
C VAL A 134 -8.64 13.44 -2.10
N ILE A 135 -8.81 13.58 -3.43
CA ILE A 135 -7.75 14.12 -4.30
C ILE A 135 -7.70 15.63 -4.05
N VAL A 136 -6.57 16.12 -3.52
CA VAL A 136 -6.36 17.53 -3.16
C VAL A 136 -5.51 18.28 -4.16
N GLY A 137 -4.98 17.59 -5.17
CA GLY A 137 -4.17 18.20 -6.23
C GLY A 137 -3.39 17.17 -7.02
N GLU A 138 -2.46 17.66 -7.81
CA GLU A 138 -1.56 16.89 -8.65
C GLU A 138 -0.13 17.44 -8.48
N GLU A 139 0.86 16.56 -8.47
CA GLU A 139 2.27 16.92 -8.27
C GLU A 139 3.17 15.91 -8.98
N ALA A 140 4.24 16.37 -9.61
CA ALA A 140 5.26 15.48 -10.16
C ALA A 140 6.20 15.00 -9.06
N VAL A 141 6.38 13.68 -8.94
CA VAL A 141 7.32 13.05 -8.01
C VAL A 141 8.28 12.16 -8.79
N ASN A 142 9.58 12.46 -8.72
CA ASN A 142 10.63 11.72 -9.45
C ASN A 142 10.36 11.59 -10.97
N GLY A 143 9.76 12.63 -11.58
CA GLY A 143 9.44 12.64 -13.00
C GLY A 143 8.12 11.93 -13.38
N GLU A 144 7.33 11.47 -12.40
CA GLU A 144 6.00 10.90 -12.62
C GLU A 144 4.90 11.85 -12.16
N ASP A 145 3.90 12.09 -13.01
CA ASP A 145 2.68 12.81 -12.62
C ASP A 145 1.87 11.97 -11.64
N CYS A 146 1.51 12.55 -10.51
CA CYS A 146 0.81 11.88 -9.43
C CYS A 146 -0.47 12.62 -9.04
N TYR A 147 -1.50 11.84 -8.68
CA TYR A 147 -2.56 12.34 -7.82
C TYR A 147 -2.03 12.53 -6.40
N VAL A 148 -2.39 13.63 -5.76
CA VAL A 148 -2.12 13.87 -4.33
C VAL A 148 -3.40 13.65 -3.56
N LEU A 149 -3.42 12.66 -2.67
CA LEU A 149 -4.58 12.34 -1.85
C LEU A 149 -4.33 12.72 -0.38
N ASP A 150 -5.32 13.35 0.26
CA ASP A 150 -5.40 13.47 1.72
C ASP A 150 -6.30 12.35 2.25
N LEU A 151 -5.74 11.47 3.07
CA LEU A 151 -6.39 10.29 3.61
C LEU A 151 -6.59 10.48 5.12
N ARG A 152 -7.84 10.35 5.59
CA ARG A 152 -8.21 10.42 6.99
C ARG A 152 -8.72 9.09 7.49
N ALA A 153 -8.19 8.61 8.60
CA ALA A 153 -8.54 7.33 9.19
C ALA A 153 -10.03 7.25 9.55
N ARG A 154 -10.71 6.19 9.11
CA ARG A 154 -12.11 5.90 9.45
C ARG A 154 -12.27 5.35 10.88
N ASN A 155 -11.20 4.79 11.45
CA ASN A 155 -11.22 4.19 12.77
C ASN A 155 -9.83 4.20 13.42
N LYS A 156 -9.76 3.88 14.73
CA LYS A 156 -8.52 3.88 15.51
C LYS A 156 -7.66 2.61 15.32
N LYS A 157 -8.12 1.60 14.59
CA LYS A 157 -7.41 0.33 14.35
C LYS A 157 -6.50 0.36 13.11
N VAL A 158 -6.28 1.52 12.52
CA VAL A 158 -5.36 1.73 11.39
C VAL A 158 -3.98 2.17 11.89
N THR A 159 -2.98 2.12 11.00
CA THR A 159 -1.59 2.42 11.36
C THR A 159 -1.36 3.92 11.60
N TYR A 160 -1.96 4.78 10.80
CA TYR A 160 -1.77 6.23 10.81
C TYR A 160 -3.10 6.97 10.82
N ASP A 161 -3.16 8.14 11.50
CA ASP A 161 -4.40 8.92 11.60
C ASP A 161 -4.70 9.70 10.32
N ARG A 162 -3.63 10.23 9.68
CA ARG A 162 -3.70 10.96 8.43
C ARG A 162 -2.49 10.65 7.56
N ILE A 163 -2.73 10.50 6.26
CA ILE A 163 -1.68 10.25 5.26
C ILE A 163 -1.88 11.22 4.09
N LYS A 164 -0.82 11.91 3.68
CA LYS A 164 -0.75 12.54 2.36
C LYS A 164 -0.07 11.53 1.43
N TYR A 165 -0.74 11.15 0.35
CA TYR A 165 -0.34 10.00 -0.49
C TYR A 165 -0.27 10.38 -1.95
N TRP A 166 0.88 10.17 -2.57
CA TRP A 166 1.13 10.41 -3.98
C TRP A 166 0.98 9.11 -4.74
N VAL A 167 0.05 9.07 -5.68
CA VAL A 167 -0.23 7.90 -6.52
C VAL A 167 0.04 8.27 -7.97
N SER A 168 0.96 7.55 -8.61
CA SER A 168 1.29 7.71 -10.03
C SER A 168 0.03 7.57 -10.90
N LYS A 169 -0.22 8.53 -11.77
CA LYS A 169 -1.37 8.52 -12.69
C LYS A 169 -1.25 7.41 -13.74
N SER A 170 -0.05 7.17 -14.24
CA SER A 170 0.20 6.19 -15.30
C SER A 170 0.17 4.75 -14.81
N ARG A 171 0.67 4.48 -13.57
CA ARG A 171 0.82 3.13 -13.02
C ARG A 171 -0.19 2.80 -11.93
N LEU A 172 -0.90 3.78 -11.38
CA LEU A 172 -1.83 3.67 -10.25
C LEU A 172 -1.21 2.94 -9.04
N VAL A 173 0.03 3.29 -8.73
CA VAL A 173 0.78 2.81 -7.55
C VAL A 173 1.22 4.00 -6.70
N GLY A 174 1.26 3.83 -5.38
CA GLY A 174 1.73 4.89 -4.49
C GLY A 174 3.25 5.02 -4.54
N VAL A 175 3.77 6.21 -4.81
CA VAL A 175 5.22 6.46 -4.95
C VAL A 175 5.81 7.16 -3.72
N ARG A 176 5.01 7.94 -2.99
CA ARG A 176 5.40 8.66 -1.78
C ARG A 176 4.24 8.71 -0.78
N ALA A 177 4.57 8.74 0.50
CA ALA A 177 3.62 9.01 1.58
C ALA A 177 4.24 9.89 2.66
N GLU A 178 3.40 10.72 3.29
CA GLU A 178 3.70 11.47 4.49
C GLU A 178 2.70 11.08 5.57
N PHE A 179 3.19 10.78 6.76
CA PHE A 179 2.37 10.30 7.86
C PHE A 179 2.30 11.36 8.97
N TYR A 180 1.09 11.65 9.40
CA TYR A 180 0.80 12.71 10.35
C TYR A 180 0.20 12.15 11.64
N THR A 181 0.52 12.80 12.76
CA THR A 181 -0.11 12.56 14.06
C THR A 181 -1.55 13.10 14.07
N VAL A 182 -2.32 12.76 15.09
CA VAL A 182 -3.67 13.34 15.33
C VAL A 182 -3.62 14.88 15.37
N SER A 183 -2.55 15.46 15.93
CA SER A 183 -2.35 16.92 15.97
C SER A 183 -1.91 17.54 14.64
N GLY A 184 -1.81 16.76 13.57
CA GLY A 184 -1.41 17.24 12.24
C GLY A 184 0.10 17.44 12.06
N LYS A 185 0.95 16.97 12.99
CA LYS A 185 2.39 17.07 12.87
C LYS A 185 2.92 15.92 11.98
N LEU A 186 3.71 16.27 10.95
CA LEU A 186 4.47 15.30 10.15
C LEU A 186 5.51 14.61 11.04
N PHE A 187 5.53 13.28 11.05
CA PHE A 187 6.49 12.53 11.87
C PHE A 187 7.24 11.43 11.11
N LYS A 188 6.72 11.00 9.94
CA LYS A 188 7.40 10.05 9.05
C LYS A 188 7.11 10.35 7.60
N THR A 189 8.02 9.95 6.72
CA THR A 189 7.83 9.89 5.28
C THR A 189 8.10 8.48 4.78
N ALA A 190 7.53 8.09 3.64
CA ALA A 190 7.87 6.86 2.95
C ALA A 190 7.97 7.07 1.43
N GLU A 191 8.90 6.34 0.82
CA GLU A 191 9.08 6.24 -0.63
C GLU A 191 8.94 4.77 -1.04
N PHE A 192 8.38 4.52 -2.23
CA PHE A 192 8.09 3.18 -2.71
C PHE A 192 8.65 2.96 -4.10
N GLU A 193 9.25 1.76 -4.32
CA GLU A 193 9.72 1.29 -5.62
C GLU A 193 8.94 0.04 -6.04
N TYR A 194 8.70 -0.12 -7.33
CA TYR A 194 7.91 -1.22 -7.92
C TYR A 194 8.68 -1.90 -9.05
N ARG A 195 9.66 -2.73 -8.70
CA ARG A 195 10.43 -3.55 -9.66
C ARG A 195 9.89 -4.98 -9.76
N ASN A 196 9.07 -5.42 -8.79
CA ASN A 196 8.42 -6.72 -8.80
C ASN A 196 7.16 -6.70 -9.66
N ARG A 197 6.80 -7.87 -10.20
CA ARG A 197 5.56 -8.12 -10.93
C ARG A 197 4.90 -9.39 -10.40
N VAL A 198 3.58 -9.41 -10.34
CA VAL A 198 2.79 -10.60 -10.02
C VAL A 198 1.71 -10.80 -11.08
N ARG A 199 1.49 -12.04 -11.50
CA ARG A 199 0.40 -12.38 -12.42
C ARG A 199 -0.80 -12.86 -11.62
N TYR A 200 -1.94 -12.20 -11.82
CA TYR A 200 -3.20 -12.55 -11.18
C TYR A 200 -4.35 -12.43 -12.18
N ARG A 201 -5.08 -13.53 -12.44
CA ARG A 201 -6.20 -13.62 -13.41
C ARG A 201 -5.84 -13.10 -14.81
N GLY A 202 -4.64 -13.41 -15.29
CA GLY A 202 -4.15 -12.96 -16.60
C GLY A 202 -3.59 -11.53 -16.65
N GLU A 203 -3.79 -10.74 -15.61
CA GLU A 203 -3.27 -9.38 -15.49
C GLU A 203 -1.88 -9.39 -14.80
N GLU A 204 -0.94 -8.62 -15.33
CA GLU A 204 0.35 -8.37 -14.70
C GLU A 204 0.23 -7.11 -13.81
N ILE A 205 0.37 -7.30 -12.49
CA ILE A 205 0.23 -6.25 -11.50
C ILE A 205 1.61 -5.84 -11.00
N PRO A 206 1.97 -4.54 -10.97
CA PRO A 206 3.16 -4.06 -10.27
C PRO A 206 3.06 -4.45 -8.79
N PHE A 207 4.18 -4.90 -8.20
CA PHE A 207 4.22 -5.17 -6.78
C PHE A 207 5.41 -4.45 -6.14
N VAL A 208 5.22 -3.90 -4.95
CA VAL A 208 6.25 -3.17 -4.23
C VAL A 208 7.52 -4.03 -4.10
N SER A 209 8.66 -3.44 -4.44
CA SER A 209 10.00 -4.07 -4.31
C SER A 209 10.76 -3.51 -3.13
N ARG A 210 10.52 -2.23 -2.80
CA ARG A 210 11.19 -1.53 -1.71
C ARG A 210 10.31 -0.43 -1.14
N MET A 211 10.32 -0.30 0.19
CA MET A 211 9.75 0.82 0.92
C MET A 211 10.81 1.39 1.85
N VAL A 212 11.03 2.69 1.81
CA VAL A 212 11.99 3.39 2.67
C VAL A 212 11.22 4.35 3.57
N ILE A 213 11.22 4.09 4.86
CA ILE A 213 10.56 4.92 5.88
C ILE A 213 11.60 5.75 6.60
N ARG A 214 11.41 7.06 6.68
CA ARG A 214 12.30 8.01 7.36
C ARG A 214 11.57 8.72 8.50
N ASP A 215 12.29 8.98 9.58
CA ASP A 215 11.85 9.94 10.60
C ASP A 215 11.86 11.35 10.00
N ALA A 216 10.80 12.13 10.19
CA ALA A 216 10.69 13.47 9.60
C ALA A 216 11.59 14.52 10.28
N ILE A 217 12.00 14.26 11.54
CA ILE A 217 12.86 15.16 12.32
C ILE A 217 14.33 14.73 12.18
N ARG A 218 14.58 13.43 12.11
CA ARG A 218 15.90 12.82 12.00
C ARG A 218 15.98 11.96 10.73
N PRO A 219 16.14 12.55 9.54
CA PRO A 219 16.07 11.84 8.25
C PRO A 219 17.11 10.72 8.08
N GLN A 220 18.20 10.75 8.88
CA GLN A 220 19.20 9.68 8.95
C GLN A 220 18.69 8.42 9.67
N GLU A 221 17.61 8.50 10.46
CA GLU A 221 16.93 7.34 11.02
C GLU A 221 15.98 6.73 9.99
N VAL A 222 16.41 5.62 9.40
CA VAL A 222 15.79 5.02 8.22
C VAL A 222 15.46 3.56 8.48
N THR A 223 14.32 3.12 7.98
CA THR A 223 13.98 1.69 7.89
C THR A 223 13.63 1.35 6.45
N THR A 224 14.36 0.40 5.88
CA THR A 224 14.13 -0.13 4.54
C THR A 224 13.47 -1.50 4.63
N LEU A 225 12.39 -1.68 3.89
CA LEU A 225 11.71 -2.95 3.66
C LEU A 225 11.97 -3.36 2.21
N GLU A 226 12.58 -4.53 2.00
CA GLU A 226 12.84 -5.12 0.68
C GLU A 226 11.92 -6.33 0.51
N TYR A 227 11.15 -6.36 -0.58
CA TYR A 227 10.14 -7.37 -0.87
C TYR A 227 10.61 -8.31 -1.97
N SER A 228 10.53 -9.63 -1.72
CA SER A 228 10.99 -10.66 -2.64
C SER A 228 10.17 -11.94 -2.53
N LYS A 229 10.43 -12.91 -3.42
CA LYS A 229 9.79 -14.25 -3.43
C LYS A 229 8.27 -14.17 -3.41
N ILE A 230 7.71 -13.26 -4.23
CA ILE A 230 6.28 -12.99 -4.27
C ILE A 230 5.58 -14.09 -5.05
N THR A 231 4.55 -14.71 -4.45
CA THR A 231 3.69 -15.70 -5.09
C THR A 231 2.23 -15.45 -4.78
N VAL A 232 1.37 -15.61 -5.79
CA VAL A 232 -0.09 -15.61 -5.60
C VAL A 232 -0.53 -17.05 -5.43
N LYS A 233 -1.21 -17.37 -4.31
CA LYS A 233 -1.76 -18.70 -4.06
C LYS A 233 -2.94 -18.65 -3.10
N ARG A 234 -3.83 -19.63 -3.20
CA ARG A 234 -4.92 -19.79 -2.25
C ARG A 234 -4.35 -20.10 -0.85
N LEU A 235 -4.85 -19.37 0.15
CA LEU A 235 -4.51 -19.56 1.57
C LEU A 235 -5.75 -20.04 2.32
N PRO A 236 -5.72 -21.20 3.02
CA PRO A 236 -6.85 -21.71 3.77
C PRO A 236 -7.10 -20.88 5.04
N ASP A 237 -8.32 -20.94 5.59
CA ASP A 237 -8.72 -20.24 6.81
C ASP A 237 -7.85 -20.60 8.01
N ALA A 238 -7.39 -21.84 8.09
CA ALA A 238 -6.46 -22.31 9.11
C ALA A 238 -5.17 -21.48 9.20
N THR A 239 -4.74 -20.87 8.08
CA THR A 239 -3.55 -19.99 8.05
C THR A 239 -3.69 -18.80 9.00
N PHE A 240 -4.91 -18.28 9.18
CA PHE A 240 -5.20 -17.08 9.97
C PHE A 240 -5.97 -17.39 11.26
N ASN A 241 -6.02 -18.65 11.65
CA ASN A 241 -6.71 -19.07 12.87
C ASN A 241 -5.80 -18.94 14.09
N LEU A 242 -6.14 -17.98 14.97
CA LEU A 242 -5.36 -17.66 16.17
C LEU A 242 -5.14 -18.91 17.06
N ASN A 243 -6.19 -19.74 17.26
CA ASN A 243 -6.13 -20.91 18.13
C ASN A 243 -5.19 -22.02 17.61
N LEU A 244 -5.02 -22.10 16.28
CA LEU A 244 -4.08 -23.05 15.67
C LEU A 244 -2.63 -22.55 15.69
N LEU A 245 -2.42 -21.25 15.77
CA LEU A 245 -1.09 -20.62 15.72
C LEU A 245 -0.39 -20.56 17.07
N VAL A 246 -1.11 -20.75 18.18
CA VAL A 246 -0.59 -20.72 19.57
C VAL A 246 -0.32 -22.13 20.15
N ARG A 247 -0.57 -23.19 19.37
CA ARG A 247 -0.28 -24.59 19.74
C ARG A 247 1.18 -24.95 19.56
#